data_a28a22a5f082670fef1acc0592dbc6a0
#
_entry.id   a28a22a5f082670fef1acc0592dbc6a0
#
_cell.length_a   1.000
_cell.length_b   1.000
_cell.length_c   1.000
_cell.angle_alpha   90.00
_cell.angle_beta   90.00
_cell.angle_gamma   90.00
#
_symmetry.space_group_name_H-M   'P 1'
#
loop_
_entity.id
_entity.type
_entity.pdbx_description
1 polymer ?
#
loop_
_entity_poly.entity_id
_entity_poly.type
_entity_poly.pdbx_seq_one_letter_code
_entity_poly.pdbx_strand_id
1 'polypeptide(L)'
;MHTHAHKRYATAVELRCMDTEAFIEEVAKRLTSYINSADEPRRVNPKTTPSALRAQLDLRLPLQGFGLDTVLDDLDEYIKNSVNTHRSEFMNPLWGGLSLPALAGEIVASTTNNAMYTFELSPMGTLIERSLINRMNEIVGFPDGFGTFTTGGSNGNMLGMLCARQQLHPSSSKTGIDGRNMVIFVSAESHYSVLMAANVIGVGHQNVIKVRCDEDGRMLVSSLIEEIAFARKEGLTPLCVIATSGTTVRGAFDPLDDIAEVTHREGLWLHVDAAWGGASMFSTTHRTLMSGVEKADSLCWDAHKMMGLPLMCSVFLVKDQTVLRRLCDHTQVAHYLFHNDRASEDLGHYSLQCARRNDALKLWIEWRVRGDEGWAKLVDRNMDYADHLETLINEHPSLEMLSSRMWTNVCFRYRSDDGHLDLDAVNTEIRNRLIAEGSFMVSRSNVGGNIVLRMVFANPNITQASLDRFIERVIVHGDEISKGLPPAP
;
A
#
# COMPACT_ATOMS: atom_id res chain seq x y z
N MET A 1 -21.33 5.33 -41.46
CA MET A 1 -21.58 6.03 -40.16
C MET A 1 -20.29 6.73 -39.74
N HIS A 2 -19.93 7.85 -40.39
CA HIS A 2 -18.67 8.60 -40.13
C HIS A 2 -19.00 10.10 -40.07
N THR A 3 -19.92 10.54 -39.22
CA THR A 3 -20.40 11.93 -39.28
C THR A 3 -20.37 12.69 -37.93
N HIS A 4 -19.76 12.17 -36.87
CA HIS A 4 -19.67 12.96 -35.62
C HIS A 4 -18.25 13.41 -35.23
N ALA A 5 -17.18 13.01 -35.93
CA ALA A 5 -15.81 13.39 -35.62
C ALA A 5 -15.33 14.73 -36.23
N HIS A 6 -16.10 15.36 -37.11
CA HIS A 6 -15.60 16.49 -37.90
C HIS A 6 -16.08 17.89 -37.47
N LYS A 7 -16.83 18.04 -36.38
CA LYS A 7 -17.34 19.36 -35.94
C LYS A 7 -16.50 20.12 -34.92
N ARG A 8 -15.34 19.58 -34.50
CA ARG A 8 -14.48 20.24 -33.48
C ARG A 8 -13.32 21.08 -34.06
N TYR A 9 -13.26 21.28 -35.37
CA TYR A 9 -12.25 22.15 -36.02
C TYR A 9 -12.88 23.43 -36.48
N ALA A 10 -13.26 24.31 -35.59
CA ALA A 10 -13.64 25.67 -35.92
C ALA A 10 -12.64 26.65 -35.31
N THR A 11 -11.87 27.32 -36.20
CA THR A 11 -11.22 28.63 -36.07
C THR A 11 -10.58 29.00 -34.73
N ALA A 12 -9.41 29.64 -34.79
CA ALA A 12 -8.70 30.27 -33.67
C ALA A 12 -9.70 30.98 -32.74
N VAL A 13 -10.13 30.27 -31.75
CA VAL A 13 -11.05 30.76 -30.74
C VAL A 13 -10.22 31.55 -29.76
N GLU A 14 -10.55 32.85 -29.57
CA GLU A 14 -10.34 33.52 -28.32
C GLU A 14 -10.62 32.50 -27.22
N LEU A 15 -9.57 32.13 -26.45
CA LEU A 15 -9.71 31.39 -25.23
C LEU A 15 -10.73 32.17 -24.38
N ARG A 16 -11.99 31.77 -24.38
CA ARG A 16 -12.90 32.20 -23.30
C ARG A 16 -12.25 31.64 -22.05
N CYS A 17 -11.46 32.49 -21.42
CA CYS A 17 -10.87 32.19 -20.13
C CYS A 17 -12.05 32.09 -19.15
N MET A 18 -12.48 30.85 -18.89
CA MET A 18 -13.20 30.59 -17.65
C MET A 18 -12.31 31.16 -16.57
N ASP A 19 -12.85 32.03 -15.70
CA ASP A 19 -12.05 32.56 -14.61
C ASP A 19 -11.68 31.42 -13.65
N THR A 20 -10.67 31.66 -12.83
CA THR A 20 -10.15 30.63 -11.91
C THR A 20 -11.23 30.13 -10.95
N GLU A 21 -12.10 31.01 -10.45
CA GLU A 21 -13.16 30.69 -9.49
C GLU A 21 -14.16 29.75 -10.15
N ALA A 22 -14.71 30.10 -11.31
CA ALA A 22 -15.66 29.30 -12.05
C ALA A 22 -15.09 27.91 -12.42
N PHE A 23 -13.81 27.83 -12.81
CA PHE A 23 -13.18 26.54 -13.12
C PHE A 23 -13.08 25.63 -11.89
N ILE A 24 -12.63 26.17 -10.75
CA ILE A 24 -12.51 25.41 -9.50
C ILE A 24 -13.89 24.96 -9.01
N GLU A 25 -14.92 25.80 -9.10
CA GLU A 25 -16.30 25.44 -8.74
C GLU A 25 -16.81 24.27 -9.60
N GLU A 26 -16.59 24.29 -10.92
CA GLU A 26 -16.99 23.22 -11.82
C GLU A 26 -16.26 21.89 -11.54
N VAL A 27 -14.95 21.96 -11.20
CA VAL A 27 -14.20 20.78 -10.75
C VAL A 27 -14.76 20.26 -9.43
N ALA A 28 -14.99 21.12 -8.43
CA ALA A 28 -15.52 20.74 -7.12
C ALA A 28 -16.91 20.08 -7.23
N LYS A 29 -17.78 20.60 -8.10
CA LYS A 29 -19.10 20.03 -8.38
C LYS A 29 -19.02 18.59 -8.91
N ARG A 30 -18.09 18.33 -9.85
CA ARG A 30 -17.85 17.00 -10.41
C ARG A 30 -17.36 16.02 -9.36
N LEU A 31 -16.38 16.44 -8.56
CA LEU A 31 -15.84 15.62 -7.49
C LEU A 31 -16.91 15.31 -6.43
N THR A 32 -17.71 16.29 -6.03
CA THR A 32 -18.81 16.10 -5.08
C THR A 32 -19.85 15.13 -5.62
N SER A 33 -20.23 15.26 -6.90
CA SER A 33 -21.14 14.31 -7.56
C SER A 33 -20.58 12.90 -7.57
N TYR A 34 -19.32 12.72 -7.89
CA TYR A 34 -18.66 11.41 -7.88
C TYR A 34 -18.62 10.80 -6.47
N ILE A 35 -18.23 11.58 -5.46
CA ILE A 35 -18.17 11.12 -4.06
C ILE A 35 -19.56 10.67 -3.58
N ASN A 36 -20.59 11.48 -3.82
CA ASN A 36 -21.97 11.17 -3.40
C ASN A 36 -22.59 10.00 -4.18
N SER A 37 -22.03 9.63 -5.32
CA SER A 37 -22.50 8.47 -6.10
C SER A 37 -22.07 7.11 -5.55
N ALA A 38 -21.31 7.07 -4.45
CA ALA A 38 -20.84 5.83 -3.85
C ALA A 38 -22.00 4.92 -3.37
N ASP A 39 -23.12 5.50 -2.94
CA ASP A 39 -24.30 4.79 -2.46
C ASP A 39 -25.32 4.45 -3.56
N GLU A 40 -25.12 4.94 -4.79
CA GLU A 40 -26.01 4.63 -5.89
C GLU A 40 -25.82 3.18 -6.37
N PRO A 41 -26.87 2.50 -6.89
CA PRO A 41 -26.76 1.13 -7.42
C PRO A 41 -26.01 1.13 -8.77
N ARG A 42 -24.72 1.43 -8.72
CA ARG A 42 -23.82 1.44 -9.88
C ARG A 42 -22.80 0.33 -9.78
N ARG A 43 -22.15 0.02 -10.89
CA ARG A 43 -21.05 -0.93 -10.94
C ARG A 43 -19.82 -0.37 -10.20
N VAL A 44 -19.07 -1.27 -9.54
CA VAL A 44 -17.78 -0.90 -8.91
C VAL A 44 -16.74 -0.55 -9.96
N ASN A 45 -16.77 -1.24 -11.11
CA ASN A 45 -15.86 -1.06 -12.23
C ASN A 45 -16.63 -0.80 -13.55
N PRO A 46 -16.08 -0.02 -14.48
CA PRO A 46 -16.72 0.20 -15.77
C PRO A 46 -16.79 -1.12 -16.59
N LYS A 47 -17.94 -1.35 -17.26
CA LYS A 47 -18.08 -2.50 -18.17
C LYS A 47 -17.43 -2.17 -19.52
N THR A 48 -16.12 -2.35 -19.61
CA THR A 48 -15.37 -1.99 -20.81
C THR A 48 -14.17 -2.91 -21.03
N THR A 49 -13.69 -2.92 -22.25
CA THR A 49 -12.41 -3.55 -22.64
C THR A 49 -11.39 -2.50 -23.03
N PRO A 50 -10.08 -2.80 -23.00
CA PRO A 50 -9.07 -1.84 -23.44
C PRO A 50 -9.27 -1.35 -24.88
N SER A 51 -9.77 -2.21 -25.78
CA SER A 51 -10.08 -1.84 -27.16
C SER A 51 -11.29 -0.91 -27.26
N ALA A 52 -12.33 -1.17 -26.48
CA ALA A 52 -13.51 -0.32 -26.45
C ALA A 52 -13.20 1.07 -25.87
N LEU A 53 -12.41 1.14 -24.79
CA LEU A 53 -11.95 2.42 -24.22
C LEU A 53 -11.12 3.22 -25.24
N ARG A 54 -10.16 2.57 -25.91
CA ARG A 54 -9.34 3.26 -26.94
C ARG A 54 -10.18 3.78 -28.11
N ALA A 55 -11.26 3.10 -28.47
CA ALA A 55 -12.15 3.54 -29.53
C ALA A 55 -13.08 4.70 -29.10
N GLN A 56 -13.39 4.78 -27.82
CA GLN A 56 -14.30 5.77 -27.23
C GLN A 56 -13.58 7.08 -26.87
N LEU A 57 -12.33 7.00 -26.38
CA LEU A 57 -11.59 8.13 -25.83
C LEU A 57 -10.65 8.74 -26.87
N ASP A 58 -10.61 10.07 -26.94
CA ASP A 58 -9.55 10.80 -27.67
C ASP A 58 -8.37 11.03 -26.74
N LEU A 59 -7.35 10.19 -26.81
CA LEU A 59 -6.14 10.24 -25.97
C LEU A 59 -4.96 10.95 -26.66
N ARG A 60 -5.19 11.61 -27.81
CA ARG A 60 -4.13 12.29 -28.55
C ARG A 60 -3.69 13.56 -27.82
N LEU A 61 -2.38 13.77 -27.77
CA LEU A 61 -1.81 15.02 -27.28
C LEU A 61 -1.81 16.04 -28.45
N PRO A 62 -2.50 17.18 -28.32
CA PRO A 62 -2.64 18.14 -29.39
C PRO A 62 -1.37 19.00 -29.54
N LEU A 63 -1.09 19.44 -30.76
CA LEU A 63 -0.05 20.46 -31.02
C LEU A 63 -0.45 21.85 -30.54
N GLN A 64 -1.73 22.16 -30.58
CA GLN A 64 -2.33 23.37 -30.01
C GLN A 64 -3.26 22.96 -28.89
N GLY A 65 -3.12 23.58 -27.71
CA GLY A 65 -3.91 23.25 -26.52
C GLY A 65 -5.42 23.45 -26.72
N PHE A 66 -6.19 22.68 -25.98
CA PHE A 66 -7.63 22.85 -25.85
C PHE A 66 -7.95 23.91 -24.79
N GLY A 67 -9.18 24.44 -24.79
CA GLY A 67 -9.68 25.31 -23.74
C GLY A 67 -10.04 24.54 -22.46
N LEU A 68 -10.24 25.26 -21.34
CA LEU A 68 -10.60 24.67 -20.05
C LEU A 68 -11.93 23.89 -20.08
N ASP A 69 -12.90 24.31 -20.93
CA ASP A 69 -14.15 23.56 -21.09
C ASP A 69 -13.93 22.13 -21.58
N THR A 70 -13.01 21.94 -22.53
CA THR A 70 -12.66 20.60 -23.01
C THR A 70 -12.00 19.74 -21.92
N VAL A 71 -11.19 20.37 -21.04
CA VAL A 71 -10.58 19.67 -19.91
C VAL A 71 -11.63 19.18 -18.93
N LEU A 72 -12.71 19.95 -18.71
CA LEU A 72 -13.82 19.51 -17.85
C LEU A 72 -14.55 18.30 -18.44
N ASP A 73 -14.76 18.26 -19.76
CA ASP A 73 -15.30 17.07 -20.46
C ASP A 73 -14.39 15.86 -20.32
N ASP A 74 -13.06 16.05 -20.45
CA ASP A 74 -12.07 14.99 -20.28
C ASP A 74 -12.07 14.44 -18.85
N LEU A 75 -12.25 15.31 -17.83
CA LEU A 75 -12.40 14.88 -16.43
C LEU A 75 -13.67 14.07 -16.22
N ASP A 76 -14.80 14.45 -16.82
CA ASP A 76 -16.05 13.68 -16.76
C ASP A 76 -15.87 12.29 -17.37
N GLU A 77 -15.21 12.18 -18.54
CA GLU A 77 -14.91 10.88 -19.14
C GLU A 77 -13.93 10.05 -18.31
N TYR A 78 -12.93 10.66 -17.67
CA TYR A 78 -12.02 9.97 -16.75
C TYR A 78 -12.77 9.40 -15.54
N ILE A 79 -13.60 10.22 -14.87
CA ILE A 79 -14.39 9.82 -13.70
C ILE A 79 -15.34 8.67 -14.06
N LYS A 80 -16.05 8.79 -15.17
CA LYS A 80 -17.03 7.79 -15.66
C LYS A 80 -16.39 6.43 -15.93
N ASN A 81 -15.14 6.41 -16.40
CA ASN A 81 -14.40 5.21 -16.76
C ASN A 81 -13.43 4.74 -15.65
N SER A 82 -13.46 5.36 -14.48
CA SER A 82 -12.67 4.96 -13.32
C SER A 82 -13.37 3.89 -12.49
N VAL A 83 -12.56 3.05 -11.82
CA VAL A 83 -13.06 2.16 -10.77
C VAL A 83 -13.48 3.00 -9.57
N ASN A 84 -14.69 2.77 -9.04
CA ASN A 84 -15.17 3.48 -7.86
C ASN A 84 -14.65 2.80 -6.58
N THR A 85 -13.50 3.28 -6.10
CA THR A 85 -12.82 2.76 -4.92
C THR A 85 -13.48 3.16 -3.59
N HIS A 86 -14.52 4.03 -3.65
CA HIS A 86 -15.25 4.48 -2.46
C HIS A 86 -16.42 3.56 -2.11
N ARG A 87 -16.84 2.70 -3.03
CA ARG A 87 -17.96 1.77 -2.81
C ARG A 87 -17.60 0.69 -1.80
N SER A 88 -18.58 0.28 -1.01
CA SER A 88 -18.46 -0.82 -0.04
C SER A 88 -18.08 -2.16 -0.69
N GLU A 89 -18.37 -2.34 -1.96
CA GLU A 89 -18.08 -3.54 -2.77
C GLU A 89 -16.65 -3.54 -3.35
N PHE A 90 -15.85 -2.48 -3.11
CA PHE A 90 -14.45 -2.46 -3.48
C PHE A 90 -13.59 -3.08 -2.36
N MET A 91 -13.22 -4.35 -2.54
CA MET A 91 -12.59 -5.22 -1.54
C MET A 91 -11.28 -5.86 -2.03
N ASN A 92 -10.71 -5.33 -3.12
CA ASN A 92 -9.64 -6.01 -3.86
C ASN A 92 -8.24 -5.80 -3.27
N PRO A 93 -7.68 -4.57 -3.25
CA PRO A 93 -6.31 -4.34 -2.79
C PRO A 93 -6.27 -4.01 -1.29
N LEU A 94 -5.04 -3.82 -0.78
CA LEU A 94 -4.80 -3.40 0.60
C LEU A 94 -5.06 -1.89 0.83
N TRP A 95 -5.81 -1.24 -0.06
CA TRP A 95 -6.18 0.18 0.02
C TRP A 95 -7.57 0.39 -0.59
N GLY A 96 -8.23 1.46 -0.25
CA GLY A 96 -9.54 1.82 -0.80
C GLY A 96 -10.24 2.88 0.05
N GLY A 97 -11.40 3.31 -0.43
CA GLY A 97 -12.18 4.34 0.22
C GLY A 97 -11.63 5.75 0.00
N LEU A 98 -12.24 6.71 0.66
CA LEU A 98 -11.88 8.12 0.65
C LEU A 98 -12.04 8.70 2.05
N SER A 99 -11.00 9.41 2.53
CA SER A 99 -11.09 10.31 3.67
C SER A 99 -11.26 11.74 3.17
N LEU A 100 -12.32 12.42 3.57
CA LEU A 100 -12.54 13.83 3.22
C LEU A 100 -11.50 14.77 3.86
N PRO A 101 -11.10 14.60 5.14
CA PRO A 101 -10.02 15.40 5.71
C PRO A 101 -8.69 15.21 4.97
N ALA A 102 -8.33 13.95 4.63
CA ALA A 102 -7.12 13.68 3.87
C ALA A 102 -7.18 14.23 2.44
N LEU A 103 -8.36 14.17 1.78
CA LEU A 103 -8.56 14.80 0.47
C LEU A 103 -8.35 16.32 0.53
N ALA A 104 -8.82 16.98 1.58
CA ALA A 104 -8.56 18.42 1.77
C ALA A 104 -7.05 18.70 1.85
N GLY A 105 -6.30 17.85 2.58
CA GLY A 105 -4.83 17.91 2.64
C GLY A 105 -4.17 17.75 1.28
N GLU A 106 -4.68 16.81 0.46
CA GLU A 106 -4.20 16.58 -0.92
C GLU A 106 -4.42 17.79 -1.83
N ILE A 107 -5.61 18.40 -1.77
CA ILE A 107 -5.94 19.58 -2.56
C ILE A 107 -5.00 20.74 -2.18
N VAL A 108 -4.83 21.00 -0.88
CA VAL A 108 -3.94 22.06 -0.39
C VAL A 108 -2.48 21.78 -0.77
N ALA A 109 -1.98 20.54 -0.59
CA ALA A 109 -0.62 20.19 -0.96
C ALA A 109 -0.35 20.36 -2.46
N SER A 110 -1.33 20.04 -3.32
CA SER A 110 -1.24 20.24 -4.77
C SER A 110 -1.28 21.71 -5.16
N THR A 111 -2.12 22.50 -4.48
CA THR A 111 -2.30 23.94 -4.78
C THR A 111 -1.10 24.75 -4.31
N THR A 112 -0.54 24.47 -3.12
CA THR A 112 0.64 25.17 -2.60
C THR A 112 1.94 24.74 -3.27
N ASN A 113 1.98 23.51 -3.79
CA ASN A 113 3.09 22.92 -4.56
C ASN A 113 4.47 23.07 -3.89
N ASN A 114 4.51 22.90 -2.57
CA ASN A 114 5.74 23.02 -1.79
C ASN A 114 6.61 21.75 -1.90
N ALA A 115 7.93 21.94 -2.02
CA ALA A 115 8.90 20.83 -2.01
C ALA A 115 9.37 20.54 -0.58
N MET A 116 9.26 19.28 -0.15
CA MET A 116 9.64 18.80 1.18
C MET A 116 11.13 18.46 1.26
N TYR A 117 11.98 19.45 1.02
CA TYR A 117 13.42 19.27 0.98
C TYR A 117 14.15 20.16 2.00
N THR A 118 13.91 21.46 1.96
CA THR A 118 14.46 22.40 2.93
C THR A 118 13.34 23.12 3.70
N PHE A 119 13.64 23.57 4.89
CA PHE A 119 12.71 24.37 5.69
C PHE A 119 12.27 25.63 4.96
N GLU A 120 13.17 26.25 4.20
CA GLU A 120 12.88 27.48 3.42
C GLU A 120 11.78 27.26 2.38
N LEU A 121 11.78 26.10 1.70
CA LEU A 121 10.79 25.77 0.66
C LEU A 121 9.45 25.32 1.21
N SER A 122 9.41 24.77 2.42
CA SER A 122 8.19 24.26 3.05
C SER A 122 8.23 24.36 4.57
N PRO A 123 8.17 25.57 5.15
CA PRO A 123 8.34 25.74 6.60
C PRO A 123 7.30 24.94 7.41
N MET A 124 6.02 25.13 7.12
CA MET A 124 4.94 24.43 7.82
C MET A 124 4.94 22.92 7.52
N GLY A 125 5.20 22.54 6.27
CA GLY A 125 5.29 21.14 5.87
C GLY A 125 6.38 20.39 6.62
N THR A 126 7.56 21.00 6.76
CA THR A 126 8.69 20.43 7.52
C THR A 126 8.33 20.16 8.99
N LEU A 127 7.71 21.13 9.65
CA LEU A 127 7.28 20.98 11.06
C LEU A 127 6.19 19.90 11.22
N ILE A 128 5.25 19.84 10.29
CA ILE A 128 4.20 18.81 10.25
C ILE A 128 4.84 17.42 10.09
N GLU A 129 5.72 17.25 9.12
CA GLU A 129 6.36 15.95 8.88
C GLU A 129 7.17 15.49 10.09
N ARG A 130 7.98 16.37 10.67
CA ARG A 130 8.75 16.05 11.88
C ARG A 130 7.85 15.66 13.05
N SER A 131 6.74 16.38 13.25
CA SER A 131 5.77 16.06 14.30
C SER A 131 5.14 14.68 14.11
N LEU A 132 4.77 14.32 12.88
CA LEU A 132 4.22 13.00 12.56
C LEU A 132 5.25 11.90 12.74
N ILE A 133 6.48 12.10 12.25
CA ILE A 133 7.58 11.13 12.39
C ILE A 133 7.87 10.89 13.88
N ASN A 134 7.94 11.94 14.69
CA ASN A 134 8.14 11.81 16.13
C ASN A 134 7.01 11.00 16.77
N ARG A 135 5.74 11.33 16.46
CA ARG A 135 4.59 10.60 16.99
C ARG A 135 4.59 9.12 16.58
N MET A 136 4.91 8.82 15.33
CA MET A 136 4.99 7.45 14.84
C MET A 136 6.14 6.68 15.50
N ASN A 137 7.29 7.30 15.71
CA ASN A 137 8.41 6.72 16.45
C ASN A 137 8.04 6.41 17.92
N GLU A 138 7.28 7.30 18.59
CA GLU A 138 6.76 7.03 19.94
C GLU A 138 5.87 5.79 19.97
N ILE A 139 4.98 5.64 18.97
CA ILE A 139 4.06 4.50 18.87
C ILE A 139 4.83 3.19 18.65
N VAL A 140 5.88 3.22 17.82
CA VAL A 140 6.74 2.06 17.51
C VAL A 140 7.66 1.72 18.68
N GLY A 141 8.04 2.70 19.51
CA GLY A 141 9.01 2.53 20.59
C GLY A 141 10.46 2.86 20.17
N PHE A 142 10.64 3.81 19.23
CA PHE A 142 11.92 4.37 18.81
C PHE A 142 12.11 5.79 19.38
N PRO A 143 12.41 5.97 20.67
CA PRO A 143 12.34 7.29 21.33
C PRO A 143 13.26 8.34 20.71
N ASP A 144 14.42 7.93 20.18
CA ASP A 144 15.41 8.80 19.51
C ASP A 144 15.43 8.60 17.99
N GLY A 145 14.40 7.93 17.48
CA GLY A 145 14.26 7.59 16.07
C GLY A 145 13.96 8.79 15.19
N PHE A 146 14.14 8.59 13.91
CA PHE A 146 13.79 9.53 12.88
C PHE A 146 13.11 8.79 11.70
N GLY A 147 12.86 9.50 10.60
CA GLY A 147 12.26 8.88 9.42
C GLY A 147 12.04 9.86 8.28
N THR A 148 11.39 9.37 7.25
CA THR A 148 11.02 10.16 6.08
C THR A 148 9.76 9.59 5.43
N PHE A 149 8.97 10.45 4.79
CA PHE A 149 7.90 9.99 3.93
C PHE A 149 8.47 9.42 2.63
N THR A 150 7.87 8.34 2.14
CA THR A 150 8.31 7.59 0.97
C THR A 150 7.18 7.43 -0.06
N THR A 151 7.53 7.06 -1.27
CA THR A 151 6.58 6.81 -2.37
C THR A 151 5.91 5.43 -2.29
N GLY A 152 5.78 4.87 -1.11
CA GLY A 152 5.16 3.57 -0.82
C GLY A 152 6.07 2.63 -0.04
N GLY A 153 5.51 1.58 0.54
CA GLY A 153 6.23 0.57 1.32
C GLY A 153 7.40 -0.08 0.57
N SER A 154 7.29 -0.23 -0.75
CA SER A 154 8.40 -0.71 -1.59
C SER A 154 9.64 0.18 -1.50
N ASN A 155 9.46 1.50 -1.43
CA ASN A 155 10.56 2.44 -1.22
C ASN A 155 11.05 2.40 0.24
N GLY A 156 10.13 2.24 1.21
CA GLY A 156 10.47 2.05 2.62
C GLY A 156 11.33 0.80 2.85
N ASN A 157 10.95 -0.35 2.26
CA ASN A 157 11.75 -1.58 2.32
C ASN A 157 13.14 -1.40 1.69
N MET A 158 13.22 -0.70 0.56
CA MET A 158 14.50 -0.38 -0.07
C MET A 158 15.38 0.48 0.84
N LEU A 159 14.81 1.49 1.52
CA LEU A 159 15.56 2.32 2.48
C LEU A 159 16.06 1.51 3.66
N GLY A 160 15.27 0.58 4.21
CA GLY A 160 15.70 -0.35 5.26
C GLY A 160 16.92 -1.15 4.85
N MET A 161 16.90 -1.72 3.64
CA MET A 161 18.03 -2.46 3.07
C MET A 161 19.25 -1.58 2.81
N LEU A 162 19.06 -0.34 2.35
CA LEU A 162 20.13 0.63 2.16
C LEU A 162 20.76 1.07 3.49
N CYS A 163 19.95 1.27 4.54
CA CYS A 163 20.45 1.55 5.89
C CYS A 163 21.26 0.37 6.43
N ALA A 164 20.78 -0.87 6.26
CA ALA A 164 21.53 -2.07 6.61
C ALA A 164 22.89 -2.11 5.91
N ARG A 165 22.91 -1.85 4.59
CA ARG A 165 24.17 -1.79 3.81
C ARG A 165 25.10 -0.68 4.30
N GLN A 166 24.56 0.50 4.59
CA GLN A 166 25.34 1.64 5.10
C GLN A 166 25.92 1.34 6.48
N GLN A 167 25.20 0.62 7.33
CA GLN A 167 25.66 0.21 8.65
C GLN A 167 26.75 -0.85 8.57
N LEU A 168 26.56 -1.89 7.76
CA LEU A 168 27.53 -2.98 7.56
C LEU A 168 28.78 -2.51 6.82
N HIS A 169 28.62 -1.62 5.84
CA HIS A 169 29.69 -1.13 4.96
C HIS A 169 29.61 0.38 4.79
N PRO A 170 30.15 1.16 5.76
CA PRO A 170 30.02 2.62 5.78
C PRO A 170 30.58 3.35 4.55
N SER A 171 31.55 2.75 3.83
CA SER A 171 32.07 3.30 2.58
C SER A 171 31.25 2.96 1.35
N SER A 172 30.15 2.21 1.49
CA SER A 172 29.34 1.74 0.35
C SER A 172 28.77 2.85 -0.53
N SER A 173 28.57 4.05 0.02
CA SER A 173 28.17 5.23 -0.77
C SER A 173 29.26 5.68 -1.77
N LYS A 174 30.52 5.29 -1.56
CA LYS A 174 31.68 5.63 -2.41
C LYS A 174 32.13 4.46 -3.28
N THR A 175 32.17 3.25 -2.72
CA THR A 175 32.74 2.04 -3.36
C THR A 175 31.69 1.07 -3.89
N GLY A 176 30.40 1.32 -3.65
CA GLY A 176 29.35 0.36 -3.97
C GLY A 176 29.39 -0.86 -3.05
N ILE A 177 29.00 -2.02 -3.58
CA ILE A 177 29.00 -3.29 -2.83
C ILE A 177 30.39 -3.94 -2.76
N ASP A 178 31.36 -3.45 -3.53
CA ASP A 178 32.78 -3.81 -3.48
C ASP A 178 33.04 -5.34 -3.54
N GLY A 179 32.36 -6.02 -4.46
CA GLY A 179 32.50 -7.48 -4.67
C GLY A 179 32.03 -8.36 -3.51
N ARG A 180 31.36 -7.81 -2.49
CA ARG A 180 30.83 -8.57 -1.36
C ARG A 180 29.61 -9.39 -1.79
N ASN A 181 29.59 -10.66 -1.44
CA ASN A 181 28.46 -11.57 -1.64
C ASN A 181 27.45 -11.36 -0.50
N MET A 182 26.77 -10.19 -0.48
CA MET A 182 25.76 -9.88 0.55
C MET A 182 24.50 -10.68 0.33
N VAL A 183 23.92 -11.20 1.42
CA VAL A 183 22.63 -11.95 1.40
C VAL A 183 21.64 -11.33 2.37
N ILE A 184 20.35 -11.42 2.01
CA ILE A 184 19.21 -10.88 2.76
C ILE A 184 18.27 -12.02 3.08
N PHE A 185 17.79 -12.11 4.32
CA PHE A 185 16.84 -13.13 4.75
C PHE A 185 15.45 -12.52 4.85
N VAL A 186 14.46 -13.18 4.26
CA VAL A 186 13.07 -12.70 4.21
C VAL A 186 12.10 -13.84 4.46
N SER A 187 10.93 -13.55 5.00
CA SER A 187 9.83 -14.54 5.04
C SER A 187 9.52 -15.05 3.62
N ALA A 188 9.22 -16.34 3.48
CA ALA A 188 8.74 -16.89 2.21
C ALA A 188 7.47 -16.19 1.72
N GLU A 189 6.66 -15.63 2.64
CA GLU A 189 5.45 -14.86 2.39
C GLU A 189 5.70 -13.35 2.22
N SER A 190 6.96 -12.90 2.20
CA SER A 190 7.32 -11.48 2.05
C SER A 190 6.82 -10.88 0.73
N HIS A 191 6.60 -9.57 0.74
CA HIS A 191 6.19 -8.86 -0.45
C HIS A 191 7.29 -8.83 -1.51
N TYR A 192 6.92 -8.93 -2.80
CA TYR A 192 7.87 -8.95 -3.93
C TYR A 192 8.79 -7.71 -4.01
N SER A 193 8.41 -6.61 -3.36
CA SER A 193 9.22 -5.38 -3.30
C SER A 193 10.64 -5.61 -2.80
N VAL A 194 10.83 -6.61 -1.92
CA VAL A 194 12.16 -6.97 -1.41
C VAL A 194 13.07 -7.48 -2.51
N LEU A 195 12.55 -8.33 -3.41
CA LEU A 195 13.31 -8.80 -4.56
C LEU A 195 13.69 -7.64 -5.49
N MET A 196 12.73 -6.74 -5.75
CA MET A 196 12.98 -5.56 -6.57
C MET A 196 14.01 -4.63 -5.93
N ALA A 197 13.91 -4.39 -4.63
CA ALA A 197 14.88 -3.59 -3.89
C ALA A 197 16.28 -4.23 -3.91
N ALA A 198 16.39 -5.54 -3.71
CA ALA A 198 17.66 -6.27 -3.78
C ALA A 198 18.37 -6.08 -5.13
N ASN A 199 17.60 -6.09 -6.24
CA ASN A 199 18.13 -5.77 -7.56
C ASN A 199 18.66 -4.33 -7.64
N VAL A 200 17.87 -3.35 -7.21
CA VAL A 200 18.23 -1.91 -7.28
C VAL A 200 19.48 -1.59 -6.45
N ILE A 201 19.60 -2.18 -5.25
CA ILE A 201 20.76 -1.91 -4.36
C ILE A 201 22.01 -2.73 -4.71
N GLY A 202 21.97 -3.57 -5.77
CA GLY A 202 23.10 -4.33 -6.27
C GLY A 202 23.35 -5.68 -5.58
N VAL A 203 22.46 -6.12 -4.67
CA VAL A 203 22.53 -7.45 -4.03
C VAL A 203 22.14 -8.56 -4.99
N GLY A 204 21.09 -8.34 -5.78
CA GLY A 204 20.55 -9.31 -6.75
C GLY A 204 19.53 -10.29 -6.14
N HIS A 205 18.63 -10.79 -7.00
CA HIS A 205 17.51 -11.65 -6.56
C HIS A 205 17.97 -12.99 -5.97
N GLN A 206 19.07 -13.56 -6.48
CA GLN A 206 19.57 -14.86 -6.01
C GLN A 206 20.12 -14.83 -4.59
N ASN A 207 20.44 -13.63 -4.11
CA ASN A 207 20.97 -13.39 -2.77
C ASN A 207 19.88 -13.02 -1.76
N VAL A 208 18.60 -13.13 -2.16
CA VAL A 208 17.45 -13.01 -1.24
C VAL A 208 17.03 -14.44 -0.84
N ILE A 209 17.39 -14.82 0.38
CA ILE A 209 17.14 -16.13 0.94
C ILE A 209 15.75 -16.14 1.57
N LYS A 210 14.85 -16.98 1.05
CA LYS A 210 13.50 -17.14 1.59
C LYS A 210 13.52 -18.15 2.73
N VAL A 211 13.29 -17.65 3.93
CA VAL A 211 13.15 -18.42 5.16
C VAL A 211 11.77 -19.08 5.18
N ARG A 212 11.72 -20.37 5.50
CA ARG A 212 10.47 -21.16 5.58
C ARG A 212 9.51 -20.56 6.59
N CYS A 213 8.21 -20.69 6.30
CA CYS A 213 7.13 -20.29 7.19
C CYS A 213 6.43 -21.51 7.80
N ASP A 214 5.72 -21.28 8.90
CA ASP A 214 4.79 -22.24 9.48
C ASP A 214 3.47 -22.31 8.67
N GLU A 215 2.51 -23.11 9.16
CA GLU A 215 1.20 -23.28 8.53
C GLU A 215 0.38 -21.98 8.49
N ASP A 216 0.64 -21.06 9.40
CA ASP A 216 0.01 -19.75 9.48
C ASP A 216 0.67 -18.69 8.59
N GLY A 217 1.81 -19.02 7.96
CA GLY A 217 2.56 -18.09 7.10
C GLY A 217 3.54 -17.19 7.84
N ARG A 218 3.90 -17.51 9.10
CA ARG A 218 4.89 -16.79 9.90
C ARG A 218 6.28 -17.36 9.68
N MET A 219 7.29 -16.53 9.66
CA MET A 219 8.69 -16.95 9.55
C MET A 219 9.06 -17.94 10.67
N LEU A 220 9.62 -19.09 10.33
CA LEU A 220 10.16 -20.04 11.28
C LEU A 220 11.55 -19.59 11.74
N VAL A 221 11.68 -19.23 13.01
CA VAL A 221 12.93 -18.75 13.62
C VAL A 221 14.04 -19.79 13.55
N SER A 222 13.70 -21.08 13.70
CA SER A 222 14.67 -22.19 13.53
C SER A 222 15.24 -22.22 12.12
N SER A 223 14.38 -22.03 11.10
CA SER A 223 14.83 -21.95 9.70
C SER A 223 15.71 -20.71 9.46
N LEU A 224 15.38 -19.55 10.05
CA LEU A 224 16.21 -18.36 9.96
C LEU A 224 17.64 -18.64 10.50
N ILE A 225 17.76 -19.28 11.65
CA ILE A 225 19.06 -19.66 12.27
C ILE A 225 19.83 -20.59 11.33
N GLU A 226 19.17 -21.60 10.77
CA GLU A 226 19.80 -22.56 9.82
C GLU A 226 20.32 -21.81 8.57
N GLU A 227 19.54 -20.93 7.98
CA GLU A 227 19.90 -20.19 6.76
C GLU A 227 21.04 -19.19 7.01
N ILE A 228 21.08 -18.51 8.16
CA ILE A 228 22.19 -17.63 8.54
C ILE A 228 23.49 -18.43 8.72
N ALA A 229 23.41 -19.57 9.41
CA ALA A 229 24.58 -20.45 9.63
C ALA A 229 25.10 -21.01 8.30
N PHE A 230 24.20 -21.43 7.41
CA PHE A 230 24.55 -21.93 6.07
C PHE A 230 25.22 -20.81 5.24
N ALA A 231 24.64 -19.63 5.18
CA ALA A 231 25.22 -18.50 4.44
C ALA A 231 26.65 -18.16 4.91
N ARG A 232 26.88 -18.13 6.21
CA ARG A 232 28.24 -17.89 6.77
C ARG A 232 29.23 -19.00 6.39
N LYS A 233 28.80 -20.27 6.44
CA LYS A 233 29.62 -21.41 6.04
C LYS A 233 30.03 -21.36 4.57
N GLU A 234 29.14 -20.88 3.70
CA GLU A 234 29.40 -20.69 2.26
C GLU A 234 30.20 -19.42 1.96
N GLY A 235 30.66 -18.67 2.98
CA GLY A 235 31.43 -17.42 2.80
C GLY A 235 30.61 -16.25 2.31
N LEU A 236 29.27 -16.32 2.41
CA LEU A 236 28.38 -15.21 2.12
C LEU A 236 28.37 -14.20 3.28
N THR A 237 27.99 -12.99 3.01
CA THR A 237 27.92 -11.89 3.99
C THR A 237 26.46 -11.59 4.33
N PRO A 238 25.92 -12.10 5.46
CA PRO A 238 24.60 -11.72 5.94
C PRO A 238 24.47 -10.23 6.14
N LEU A 239 23.45 -9.60 5.52
CA LEU A 239 23.23 -8.16 5.55
C LEU A 239 22.13 -7.79 6.55
N CYS A 240 20.93 -8.33 6.33
CA CYS A 240 19.77 -8.01 7.15
C CYS A 240 18.73 -9.12 7.10
N VAL A 241 17.84 -9.09 8.08
CA VAL A 241 16.57 -9.83 8.08
C VAL A 241 15.44 -8.83 7.85
N ILE A 242 14.51 -9.19 6.96
CA ILE A 242 13.27 -8.43 6.75
C ILE A 242 12.12 -9.30 7.24
N ALA A 243 11.59 -8.95 8.40
CA ALA A 243 10.40 -9.54 8.97
C ALA A 243 9.16 -8.82 8.44
N THR A 244 8.06 -9.55 8.25
CA THR A 244 6.81 -8.99 7.72
C THR A 244 5.74 -8.98 8.80
N SER A 245 5.15 -7.84 9.05
CA SER A 245 4.00 -7.66 9.95
C SER A 245 2.75 -7.34 9.12
N GLY A 246 1.93 -8.38 8.92
CA GLY A 246 0.79 -8.34 8.00
C GLY A 246 1.21 -8.70 6.57
N THR A 247 1.41 -10.00 6.28
CA THR A 247 1.73 -10.44 4.92
C THR A 247 0.62 -10.11 3.94
N THR A 248 0.96 -9.84 2.69
CA THR A 248 0.01 -9.37 1.67
C THR A 248 -1.14 -10.33 1.43
N VAL A 249 -0.92 -11.63 1.52
CA VAL A 249 -1.95 -12.64 1.23
C VAL A 249 -2.73 -13.01 2.48
N ARG A 250 -2.06 -13.53 3.49
CA ARG A 250 -2.71 -14.09 4.69
C ARG A 250 -2.86 -13.09 5.84
N GLY A 251 -2.13 -11.97 5.81
CA GLY A 251 -2.08 -11.04 6.95
C GLY A 251 -1.29 -11.59 8.14
N ALA A 252 -0.36 -12.53 7.92
CA ALA A 252 0.44 -13.12 8.96
C ALA A 252 1.48 -12.15 9.53
N PHE A 253 1.81 -12.31 10.81
CA PHE A 253 2.81 -11.50 11.52
C PHE A 253 3.97 -12.41 11.94
N ASP A 254 5.16 -12.08 11.49
CA ASP A 254 6.38 -12.78 11.89
C ASP A 254 6.68 -12.55 13.39
N PRO A 255 7.29 -13.51 14.10
CA PRO A 255 7.57 -13.40 15.53
C PRO A 255 8.74 -12.46 15.79
N LEU A 256 8.46 -11.15 15.88
CA LEU A 256 9.48 -10.10 15.92
C LEU A 256 10.41 -10.20 17.13
N ASP A 257 9.90 -10.56 18.30
CA ASP A 257 10.70 -10.75 19.52
C ASP A 257 11.83 -11.77 19.31
N ASP A 258 11.47 -12.95 18.82
CA ASP A 258 12.42 -14.05 18.60
C ASP A 258 13.38 -13.74 17.46
N ILE A 259 12.89 -13.10 16.39
CA ILE A 259 13.72 -12.66 15.25
C ILE A 259 14.73 -11.61 15.71
N ALA A 260 14.31 -10.66 16.55
CA ALA A 260 15.19 -9.63 17.09
C ALA A 260 16.32 -10.23 17.94
N GLU A 261 16.03 -11.26 18.76
CA GLU A 261 17.06 -11.96 19.52
C GLU A 261 18.11 -12.62 18.61
N VAL A 262 17.65 -13.24 17.50
CA VAL A 262 18.56 -13.83 16.50
C VAL A 262 19.38 -12.74 15.83
N THR A 263 18.76 -11.67 15.32
CA THR A 263 19.48 -10.61 14.59
C THR A 263 20.49 -9.88 15.48
N HIS A 264 20.15 -9.58 16.73
CA HIS A 264 21.09 -8.99 17.70
C HIS A 264 22.29 -9.89 17.96
N ARG A 265 22.07 -11.19 18.21
CA ARG A 265 23.14 -12.15 18.44
C ARG A 265 24.06 -12.29 17.21
N GLU A 266 23.49 -12.25 16.01
CA GLU A 266 24.21 -12.41 14.75
C GLU A 266 24.80 -11.09 14.21
N GLY A 267 24.52 -9.94 14.84
CA GLY A 267 24.96 -8.62 14.41
C GLY A 267 24.34 -8.17 13.07
N LEU A 268 23.08 -8.55 12.82
CA LEU A 268 22.35 -8.25 11.60
C LEU A 268 21.35 -7.11 11.84
N TRP A 269 21.09 -6.34 10.79
CA TRP A 269 20.03 -5.34 10.78
C TRP A 269 18.66 -6.00 10.70
N LEU A 270 17.74 -5.60 11.56
CA LEU A 270 16.34 -6.01 11.50
C LEU A 270 15.49 -4.88 10.90
N HIS A 271 14.93 -5.11 9.71
CA HIS A 271 13.91 -4.26 9.12
C HIS A 271 12.54 -4.92 9.22
N VAL A 272 11.51 -4.18 9.62
CA VAL A 272 10.14 -4.66 9.69
C VAL A 272 9.31 -4.05 8.57
N ASP A 273 8.83 -4.89 7.65
CA ASP A 273 7.79 -4.51 6.70
C ASP A 273 6.44 -4.54 7.41
N ALA A 274 6.05 -3.41 7.99
CA ALA A 274 4.76 -3.19 8.62
C ALA A 274 3.82 -2.35 7.74
N ALA A 275 4.06 -2.35 6.44
CA ALA A 275 3.26 -1.58 5.49
C ALA A 275 1.76 -1.85 5.62
N TRP A 276 1.37 -3.10 5.92
CA TRP A 276 -0.01 -3.49 6.14
C TRP A 276 -0.39 -3.55 7.62
N GLY A 277 0.42 -4.19 8.45
CA GLY A 277 0.10 -4.46 9.85
C GLY A 277 0.39 -3.33 10.83
N GLY A 278 1.14 -2.29 10.43
CA GLY A 278 1.58 -1.22 11.34
C GLY A 278 0.45 -0.51 12.09
N ALA A 279 -0.73 -0.37 11.47
CA ALA A 279 -1.89 0.25 12.10
C ALA A 279 -2.44 -0.54 13.32
N SER A 280 -2.10 -1.83 13.47
CA SER A 280 -2.49 -2.61 14.65
C SER A 280 -1.97 -2.00 15.96
N MET A 281 -0.89 -1.22 15.90
CA MET A 281 -0.32 -0.55 17.07
C MET A 281 -1.23 0.49 17.72
N PHE A 282 -2.27 0.97 17.02
CA PHE A 282 -3.28 1.85 17.62
C PHE A 282 -4.27 1.10 18.50
N SER A 283 -4.58 -0.16 18.20
CA SER A 283 -5.55 -0.95 18.95
C SER A 283 -4.92 -1.53 20.21
N THR A 284 -5.58 -1.35 21.36
CA THR A 284 -5.16 -1.98 22.61
C THR A 284 -5.33 -3.50 22.58
N THR A 285 -6.28 -4.01 21.79
CA THR A 285 -6.55 -5.44 21.63
C THR A 285 -5.55 -6.10 20.69
N HIS A 286 -5.21 -5.45 19.57
CA HIS A 286 -4.43 -6.05 18.48
C HIS A 286 -2.96 -5.62 18.48
N ARG A 287 -2.55 -4.71 19.34
CA ARG A 287 -1.16 -4.22 19.44
C ARG A 287 -0.14 -5.34 19.67
N THR A 288 -0.53 -6.40 20.35
CA THR A 288 0.33 -7.56 20.65
C THR A 288 0.83 -8.27 19.38
N LEU A 289 0.17 -8.10 18.24
CA LEU A 289 0.66 -8.60 16.95
C LEU A 289 2.02 -7.98 16.55
N MET A 290 2.36 -6.82 17.11
CA MET A 290 3.61 -6.09 16.86
C MET A 290 4.62 -6.22 18.01
N SER A 291 4.43 -7.17 18.96
CA SER A 291 5.37 -7.38 20.07
C SER A 291 6.79 -7.59 19.55
N GLY A 292 7.75 -6.84 20.10
CA GLY A 292 9.17 -6.86 19.68
C GLY A 292 9.52 -5.85 18.60
N VAL A 293 8.57 -5.08 18.04
CA VAL A 293 8.83 -4.09 17.00
C VAL A 293 9.81 -3.01 17.45
N GLU A 294 9.80 -2.65 18.74
CA GLU A 294 10.72 -1.67 19.35
C GLU A 294 12.19 -2.12 19.35
N LYS A 295 12.45 -3.42 19.12
CA LYS A 295 13.78 -3.99 19.02
C LYS A 295 14.34 -3.89 17.59
N ALA A 296 13.53 -3.60 16.58
CA ALA A 296 13.95 -3.47 15.20
C ALA A 296 14.85 -2.23 14.99
N ASP A 297 15.65 -2.24 13.92
CA ASP A 297 16.50 -1.12 13.51
C ASP A 297 15.73 -0.14 12.61
N SER A 298 14.77 -0.63 11.83
CA SER A 298 13.93 0.19 10.95
C SER A 298 12.60 -0.47 10.64
N LEU A 299 11.64 0.35 10.20
CA LEU A 299 10.30 -0.08 9.87
C LEU A 299 9.73 0.74 8.71
N CYS A 300 8.92 0.12 7.84
CA CYS A 300 8.04 0.87 6.94
C CYS A 300 6.56 0.68 7.30
N TRP A 301 5.76 1.77 7.15
CA TRP A 301 4.34 1.81 7.50
C TRP A 301 3.56 2.61 6.46
N ASP A 302 2.55 1.97 5.82
CA ASP A 302 1.74 2.59 4.78
C ASP A 302 0.41 3.11 5.35
N ALA A 303 0.32 4.41 5.61
CA ALA A 303 -0.91 5.04 6.06
C ALA A 303 -2.02 5.02 4.97
N HIS A 304 -1.65 4.90 3.71
CA HIS A 304 -2.60 4.74 2.60
C HIS A 304 -3.24 3.35 2.51
N LYS A 305 -2.84 2.39 3.38
CA LYS A 305 -3.45 1.06 3.48
C LYS A 305 -4.54 1.03 4.54
N MET A 306 -4.32 0.36 5.67
CA MET A 306 -5.32 0.20 6.74
C MET A 306 -5.87 1.53 7.25
N MET A 307 -5.08 2.60 7.27
CA MET A 307 -5.53 3.90 7.75
C MET A 307 -6.41 4.65 6.73
N GLY A 308 -6.56 4.17 5.50
CA GLY A 308 -7.53 4.65 4.51
C GLY A 308 -7.22 6.01 3.89
N LEU A 309 -5.95 6.45 3.89
CA LEU A 309 -5.56 7.69 3.25
C LEU A 309 -5.44 7.54 1.73
N PRO A 310 -5.59 8.63 0.95
CA PRO A 310 -5.29 8.60 -0.48
C PRO A 310 -3.83 8.21 -0.78
N LEU A 311 -3.64 7.41 -1.83
CA LEU A 311 -2.32 7.05 -2.37
C LEU A 311 -1.56 8.32 -2.81
N MET A 312 -0.26 8.49 -2.52
CA MET A 312 0.59 7.68 -1.67
C MET A 312 0.76 8.34 -0.32
N CYS A 313 0.81 7.55 0.75
CA CYS A 313 1.18 8.04 2.07
C CYS A 313 1.87 6.88 2.83
N SER A 314 3.19 6.89 2.83
CA SER A 314 4.03 5.84 3.38
C SER A 314 5.16 6.47 4.16
N VAL A 315 5.54 5.86 5.28
CA VAL A 315 6.58 6.37 6.18
C VAL A 315 7.62 5.28 6.40
N PHE A 316 8.88 5.66 6.29
CA PHE A 316 10.02 4.89 6.74
C PHE A 316 10.53 5.45 8.07
N LEU A 317 10.68 4.60 9.07
CA LEU A 317 11.19 4.94 10.38
C LEU A 317 12.49 4.18 10.64
N VAL A 318 13.44 4.82 11.34
CA VAL A 318 14.73 4.25 11.69
C VAL A 318 15.08 4.62 13.12
N LYS A 319 15.55 3.65 13.90
CA LYS A 319 15.89 3.82 15.31
C LYS A 319 17.12 4.70 15.52
N ASP A 320 18.14 4.52 14.68
CA ASP A 320 19.35 5.39 14.65
C ASP A 320 19.29 6.32 13.42
N GLN A 321 18.90 7.57 13.66
CA GLN A 321 18.84 8.60 12.61
C GLN A 321 20.18 8.85 11.91
N THR A 322 21.32 8.57 12.57
CA THR A 322 22.64 8.82 12.00
C THR A 322 22.93 7.93 10.80
N VAL A 323 22.37 6.72 10.76
CA VAL A 323 22.49 5.80 9.62
C VAL A 323 21.78 6.36 8.40
N LEU A 324 20.52 6.80 8.56
CA LEU A 324 19.74 7.41 7.47
C LEU A 324 20.40 8.70 6.98
N ARG A 325 20.88 9.53 7.90
CA ARG A 325 21.61 10.74 7.54
C ARG A 325 22.87 10.43 6.75
N ARG A 326 23.73 9.50 7.20
CA ARG A 326 24.93 9.10 6.45
C ARG A 326 24.62 8.56 5.05
N LEU A 327 23.46 7.91 4.89
CA LEU A 327 23.00 7.40 3.60
C LEU A 327 22.60 8.53 2.64
N CYS A 328 21.88 9.55 3.15
CA CYS A 328 21.20 10.55 2.34
C CYS A 328 21.89 11.92 2.29
N ASP A 329 22.85 12.22 3.19
CA ASP A 329 23.46 13.54 3.28
C ASP A 329 24.40 13.82 2.12
N HIS A 330 24.03 14.80 1.30
CA HIS A 330 24.78 15.27 0.14
C HIS A 330 25.17 16.77 0.25
N THR A 331 25.19 17.32 1.47
CA THR A 331 25.52 18.75 1.72
C THR A 331 26.80 19.22 1.06
N GLN A 332 27.83 18.39 1.03
CA GLN A 332 29.10 18.71 0.40
C GLN A 332 29.03 18.92 -1.12
N VAL A 333 28.01 18.33 -1.78
CA VAL A 333 27.81 18.41 -3.23
C VAL A 333 26.70 19.39 -3.58
N ALA A 334 25.66 19.48 -2.74
CA ALA A 334 24.46 20.27 -2.97
C ALA A 334 24.43 21.58 -2.13
N HIS A 335 25.57 22.23 -1.95
CA HIS A 335 25.72 23.47 -1.16
C HIS A 335 24.81 24.63 -1.66
N TYR A 336 24.32 24.56 -2.88
CA TYR A 336 23.37 25.56 -3.44
C TYR A 336 21.93 25.36 -2.92
N LEU A 337 21.63 24.24 -2.26
CA LEU A 337 20.32 23.95 -1.67
C LEU A 337 20.32 24.12 -0.14
N PHE A 338 21.44 23.79 0.51
CA PHE A 338 21.53 23.80 1.95
C PHE A 338 22.32 25.03 2.43
N HIS A 339 21.66 25.88 3.21
CA HIS A 339 22.25 27.03 3.85
C HIS A 339 22.48 26.76 5.32
N ASN A 340 23.66 27.15 5.85
CA ASN A 340 24.14 26.76 7.17
C ASN A 340 23.29 27.21 8.37
N ASP A 341 22.43 28.22 8.18
CA ASP A 341 21.63 28.81 9.24
C ASP A 341 20.43 27.96 9.69
N ARG A 342 19.98 26.96 8.87
CA ARG A 342 18.83 26.13 9.14
C ARG A 342 19.02 24.64 8.85
N ALA A 343 20.25 24.21 8.72
CA ALA A 343 20.58 22.83 8.32
C ALA A 343 20.03 21.73 9.26
N SER A 344 19.71 22.06 10.51
CA SER A 344 19.10 21.11 11.47
C SER A 344 17.63 20.78 11.16
N GLU A 345 16.94 21.66 10.41
CA GLU A 345 15.52 21.51 10.08
C GLU A 345 15.30 20.85 8.71
N ASP A 346 16.32 20.85 7.84
CA ASP A 346 16.19 20.42 6.46
C ASP A 346 15.99 18.90 6.34
N LEU A 347 14.85 18.51 5.78
CA LEU A 347 14.47 17.10 5.59
C LEU A 347 15.28 16.41 4.49
N GLY A 348 15.90 17.18 3.59
CA GLY A 348 16.72 16.66 2.50
C GLY A 348 17.93 15.84 2.96
N HIS A 349 18.38 16.05 4.21
CA HIS A 349 19.46 15.24 4.83
C HIS A 349 19.06 13.79 5.12
N TYR A 350 17.75 13.48 5.03
CA TYR A 350 17.17 12.18 5.38
C TYR A 350 16.37 11.57 4.21
N SER A 351 16.50 12.12 3.00
CA SER A 351 15.75 11.68 1.83
C SER A 351 16.67 11.46 0.63
N LEU A 352 16.42 10.37 -0.12
CA LEU A 352 17.05 10.13 -1.42
C LEU A 352 16.48 11.03 -2.53
N GLN A 353 15.36 11.70 -2.28
CA GLN A 353 14.64 12.50 -3.26
C GLN A 353 14.84 13.99 -2.97
N CYS A 354 15.21 14.77 -3.98
CA CYS A 354 15.33 16.21 -3.87
C CYS A 354 13.94 16.87 -3.77
N ALA A 355 13.17 16.89 -4.85
CA ALA A 355 11.83 17.47 -4.85
C ALA A 355 10.80 16.40 -4.46
N ARG A 356 10.40 16.38 -3.21
CA ARG A 356 9.40 15.46 -2.67
C ARG A 356 8.09 16.21 -2.34
N ARG A 357 6.96 15.57 -2.68
CA ARG A 357 5.62 16.09 -2.39
C ARG A 357 5.33 16.10 -0.89
N ASN A 358 4.45 17.02 -0.45
CA ASN A 358 4.00 17.09 0.94
C ASN A 358 2.87 16.08 1.22
N ASP A 359 3.23 14.79 1.30
CA ASP A 359 2.29 13.72 1.67
C ASP A 359 2.00 13.68 3.18
N ALA A 360 2.80 14.36 3.98
CA ALA A 360 2.60 14.49 5.41
C ALA A 360 1.33 15.29 5.75
N LEU A 361 0.97 16.29 4.94
CA LEU A 361 -0.16 17.18 5.22
C LEU A 361 -1.49 16.41 5.32
N LYS A 362 -1.76 15.48 4.39
CA LYS A 362 -3.00 14.68 4.42
C LYS A 362 -3.09 13.77 5.64
N LEU A 363 -1.97 13.17 6.05
CA LEU A 363 -1.93 12.35 7.27
C LEU A 363 -2.14 13.21 8.51
N TRP A 364 -1.52 14.37 8.58
CA TRP A 364 -1.65 15.27 9.71
C TRP A 364 -3.09 15.78 9.88
N ILE A 365 -3.77 16.18 8.79
CA ILE A 365 -5.15 16.64 8.85
C ILE A 365 -6.08 15.51 9.28
N GLU A 366 -5.91 14.31 8.72
CA GLU A 366 -6.71 13.14 9.11
C GLU A 366 -6.48 12.78 10.58
N TRP A 367 -5.24 12.83 11.05
CA TRP A 367 -4.91 12.54 12.44
C TRP A 367 -5.53 13.54 13.40
N ARG A 368 -5.57 14.83 13.04
CA ARG A 368 -6.23 15.87 13.85
C ARG A 368 -7.75 15.69 13.95
N VAL A 369 -8.37 15.08 12.96
CA VAL A 369 -9.81 14.79 12.99
C VAL A 369 -10.09 13.50 13.76
N ARG A 370 -9.26 12.49 13.56
CA ARG A 370 -9.52 11.14 14.06
C ARG A 370 -8.91 10.87 15.44
N GLY A 371 -7.72 11.37 15.68
CA GLY A 371 -6.92 11.03 16.86
C GLY A 371 -6.48 9.57 16.90
N ASP A 372 -5.69 9.19 17.89
CA ASP A 372 -5.26 7.80 18.10
C ASP A 372 -6.44 6.87 18.39
N GLU A 373 -7.41 7.35 19.19
CA GLU A 373 -8.63 6.58 19.49
C GLU A 373 -9.47 6.30 18.24
N GLY A 374 -9.54 7.24 17.31
CA GLY A 374 -10.26 7.04 16.06
C GLY A 374 -9.56 6.02 15.15
N TRP A 375 -8.23 5.96 15.18
CA TRP A 375 -7.46 4.91 14.51
C TRP A 375 -7.69 3.55 15.15
N ALA A 376 -7.69 3.47 16.49
CA ALA A 376 -7.99 2.24 17.22
C ALA A 376 -9.38 1.71 16.83
N LYS A 377 -10.41 2.56 16.87
CA LYS A 377 -11.78 2.20 16.45
C LYS A 377 -11.86 1.71 15.02
N LEU A 378 -11.07 2.28 14.10
CA LEU A 378 -11.02 1.82 12.71
C LEU A 378 -10.44 0.41 12.60
N VAL A 379 -9.34 0.16 13.30
CA VAL A 379 -8.68 -1.16 13.35
C VAL A 379 -9.63 -2.20 13.94
N ASP A 380 -10.19 -1.93 15.13
CA ASP A 380 -11.08 -2.84 15.84
C ASP A 380 -12.31 -3.18 14.98
N ARG A 381 -12.96 -2.17 14.39
CA ARG A 381 -14.10 -2.37 13.47
C ARG A 381 -13.75 -3.26 12.27
N ASN A 382 -12.58 -3.06 11.68
CA ASN A 382 -12.17 -3.86 10.52
C ASN A 382 -11.85 -5.30 10.92
N MET A 383 -11.37 -5.52 12.15
CA MET A 383 -11.23 -6.86 12.73
C MET A 383 -12.59 -7.51 12.99
N ASP A 384 -13.56 -6.78 13.56
CA ASP A 384 -14.93 -7.26 13.78
C ASP A 384 -15.59 -7.69 12.45
N TYR A 385 -15.38 -6.93 11.37
CA TYR A 385 -15.88 -7.31 10.05
C TYR A 385 -15.18 -8.56 9.49
N ALA A 386 -13.90 -8.73 9.77
CA ALA A 386 -13.18 -9.94 9.39
C ALA A 386 -13.68 -11.17 10.18
N ASP A 387 -13.99 -11.01 11.48
CA ASP A 387 -14.61 -12.04 12.32
C ASP A 387 -15.99 -12.42 11.81
N HIS A 388 -16.81 -11.42 11.45
CA HIS A 388 -18.13 -11.66 10.87
C HIS A 388 -18.04 -12.46 9.55
N LEU A 389 -17.16 -12.05 8.64
CA LEU A 389 -16.96 -12.76 7.37
C LEU A 389 -16.46 -14.20 7.58
N GLU A 390 -15.52 -14.42 8.50
CA GLU A 390 -15.02 -15.75 8.86
C GLU A 390 -16.15 -16.63 9.42
N THR A 391 -17.04 -16.07 10.24
CA THR A 391 -18.22 -16.76 10.75
C THR A 391 -19.15 -17.20 9.62
N LEU A 392 -19.49 -16.29 8.69
CA LEU A 392 -20.33 -16.61 7.54
C LEU A 392 -19.74 -17.75 6.68
N ILE A 393 -18.42 -17.75 6.51
CA ILE A 393 -17.74 -18.79 5.73
C ILE A 393 -17.80 -20.13 6.45
N ASN A 394 -17.49 -20.17 7.76
CA ASN A 394 -17.44 -21.39 8.54
C ASN A 394 -18.82 -22.04 8.75
N GLU A 395 -19.88 -21.24 8.76
CA GLU A 395 -21.26 -21.72 8.90
C GLU A 395 -21.84 -22.24 7.59
N HIS A 396 -21.24 -21.93 6.42
CA HIS A 396 -21.80 -22.35 5.14
C HIS A 396 -21.11 -23.60 4.58
N PRO A 397 -21.86 -24.70 4.26
CA PRO A 397 -21.29 -25.97 3.84
C PRO A 397 -20.51 -25.93 2.52
N SER A 398 -20.82 -24.97 1.65
CA SER A 398 -20.13 -24.80 0.35
C SER A 398 -18.92 -23.83 0.41
N LEU A 399 -18.48 -23.41 1.59
CA LEU A 399 -17.34 -22.53 1.75
C LEU A 399 -16.32 -23.15 2.70
N GLU A 400 -15.04 -22.79 2.54
CA GLU A 400 -13.99 -23.20 3.46
C GLU A 400 -12.88 -22.14 3.58
N MET A 401 -12.39 -21.91 4.80
CA MET A 401 -11.19 -21.15 5.05
C MET A 401 -9.95 -21.95 4.65
N LEU A 402 -8.99 -21.32 3.97
CA LEU A 402 -7.73 -21.97 3.55
C LEU A 402 -6.50 -21.50 4.33
N SER A 403 -6.67 -20.56 5.25
CA SER A 403 -5.66 -20.19 6.24
C SER A 403 -6.34 -19.70 7.51
N SER A 404 -5.69 -19.90 8.66
CA SER A 404 -6.05 -19.19 9.87
C SER A 404 -5.92 -17.68 9.66
N ARG A 405 -6.76 -16.93 10.34
CA ARG A 405 -6.78 -15.47 10.23
C ARG A 405 -6.12 -14.81 11.44
N MET A 406 -5.10 -14.00 11.20
CA MET A 406 -4.44 -13.18 12.22
C MET A 406 -4.82 -11.71 12.13
N TRP A 407 -5.09 -11.24 10.92
CA TRP A 407 -5.38 -9.84 10.61
C TRP A 407 -6.70 -9.73 9.84
N THR A 408 -6.87 -8.68 9.09
CA THR A 408 -8.07 -8.40 8.32
C THR A 408 -8.08 -9.04 6.93
N ASN A 409 -7.17 -9.99 6.66
CA ASN A 409 -7.15 -10.78 5.43
C ASN A 409 -7.95 -12.07 5.64
N VAL A 410 -8.96 -12.30 4.80
CA VAL A 410 -9.76 -13.52 4.81
C VAL A 410 -9.53 -14.27 3.51
N CYS A 411 -8.87 -15.43 3.60
CA CYS A 411 -8.54 -16.29 2.47
C CYS A 411 -9.41 -17.54 2.49
N PHE A 412 -10.36 -17.61 1.58
CA PHE A 412 -11.35 -18.69 1.53
C PHE A 412 -11.65 -19.10 0.08
N ARG A 413 -12.34 -20.22 -0.09
CA ARG A 413 -12.85 -20.62 -1.39
C ARG A 413 -14.24 -21.26 -1.30
N TYR A 414 -14.94 -21.25 -2.43
CA TYR A 414 -16.08 -22.12 -2.65
C TYR A 414 -15.58 -23.56 -2.75
N ARG A 415 -16.24 -24.49 -2.07
CA ARG A 415 -16.02 -25.94 -2.12
C ARG A 415 -17.24 -26.66 -2.64
N SER A 416 -17.04 -27.86 -3.18
CA SER A 416 -18.09 -28.78 -3.60
C SER A 416 -17.69 -30.20 -3.19
N ASP A 417 -18.67 -31.02 -2.87
CA ASP A 417 -18.46 -32.45 -2.60
C ASP A 417 -18.30 -33.26 -3.89
N ASP A 418 -18.51 -32.65 -5.07
CA ASP A 418 -18.23 -33.28 -6.36
C ASP A 418 -16.70 -33.32 -6.60
N GLY A 419 -16.10 -34.48 -6.35
CA GLY A 419 -14.67 -34.70 -6.52
C GLY A 419 -14.15 -34.59 -7.97
N HIS A 420 -15.01 -34.37 -8.95
CA HIS A 420 -14.63 -34.16 -10.36
C HIS A 420 -14.45 -32.66 -10.72
N LEU A 421 -14.85 -31.74 -9.83
CA LEU A 421 -14.71 -30.31 -10.08
C LEU A 421 -13.30 -29.81 -9.80
N ASP A 422 -12.74 -29.08 -10.75
CA ASP A 422 -11.54 -28.28 -10.54
C ASP A 422 -11.89 -27.03 -9.73
N LEU A 423 -11.68 -27.08 -8.41
CA LEU A 423 -12.03 -25.99 -7.50
C LEU A 423 -11.22 -24.71 -7.78
N ASP A 424 -10.00 -24.82 -8.31
CA ASP A 424 -9.20 -23.65 -8.70
C ASP A 424 -9.81 -22.93 -9.91
N ALA A 425 -10.30 -23.69 -10.88
CA ALA A 425 -11.04 -23.13 -12.02
C ALA A 425 -12.37 -22.49 -11.56
N VAL A 426 -13.11 -23.17 -10.67
CA VAL A 426 -14.38 -22.67 -10.12
C VAL A 426 -14.17 -21.34 -9.40
N ASN A 427 -13.22 -21.25 -8.47
CA ASN A 427 -12.98 -20.03 -7.69
C ASN A 427 -12.38 -18.89 -8.55
N THR A 428 -11.62 -19.25 -9.58
CA THR A 428 -11.18 -18.26 -10.58
C THR A 428 -12.37 -17.68 -11.33
N GLU A 429 -13.31 -18.52 -11.75
CA GLU A 429 -14.49 -18.09 -12.51
C GLU A 429 -15.48 -17.31 -11.64
N ILE A 430 -15.70 -17.70 -10.37
CA ILE A 430 -16.50 -16.91 -9.42
C ILE A 430 -15.98 -15.46 -9.38
N ARG A 431 -14.70 -15.30 -9.15
CA ARG A 431 -14.07 -13.96 -9.13
C ARG A 431 -14.27 -13.22 -10.45
N ASN A 432 -14.14 -13.88 -11.59
CA ASN A 432 -14.31 -13.26 -12.91
C ASN A 432 -15.77 -12.81 -13.12
N ARG A 433 -16.75 -13.60 -12.70
CA ARG A 433 -18.19 -13.24 -12.78
C ARG A 433 -18.49 -12.03 -11.92
N LEU A 434 -18.06 -11.97 -10.66
CA LEU A 434 -18.23 -10.81 -9.77
C LEU A 434 -17.69 -9.51 -10.41
N ILE A 435 -16.53 -9.57 -11.04
CA ILE A 435 -15.96 -8.42 -11.74
C ILE A 435 -16.70 -8.09 -13.02
N ALA A 436 -17.09 -9.09 -13.81
CA ALA A 436 -17.84 -8.89 -15.04
C ALA A 436 -19.22 -8.28 -14.79
N GLU A 437 -19.89 -8.66 -13.71
CA GLU A 437 -21.11 -8.02 -13.23
C GLU A 437 -20.90 -6.61 -12.70
N GLY A 438 -19.68 -6.32 -12.20
CA GLY A 438 -19.37 -5.09 -11.45
C GLY A 438 -20.04 -5.03 -10.08
N SER A 439 -20.45 -6.17 -9.56
CA SER A 439 -21.08 -6.29 -8.23
C SER A 439 -20.05 -6.17 -7.12
N PHE A 440 -18.89 -6.83 -7.26
CA PHE A 440 -17.80 -6.80 -6.30
C PHE A 440 -16.45 -6.83 -7.01
N MET A 441 -15.47 -6.13 -6.41
CA MET A 441 -14.06 -6.28 -6.75
C MET A 441 -13.33 -6.96 -5.61
N VAL A 442 -13.03 -8.24 -5.77
CA VAL A 442 -12.22 -9.05 -4.86
C VAL A 442 -11.00 -9.60 -5.58
N SER A 443 -9.89 -9.81 -4.88
CA SER A 443 -8.72 -10.46 -5.46
C SER A 443 -8.78 -11.97 -5.30
N ARG A 444 -7.98 -12.66 -6.11
CA ARG A 444 -7.62 -14.07 -5.90
C ARG A 444 -6.15 -14.17 -5.54
N SER A 445 -5.78 -15.21 -4.81
CA SER A 445 -4.41 -15.52 -4.46
C SER A 445 -4.19 -17.02 -4.45
N ASN A 446 -2.97 -17.46 -4.13
CA ASN A 446 -2.65 -18.86 -3.91
C ASN A 446 -2.29 -19.05 -2.43
N VAL A 447 -2.87 -20.07 -1.79
CA VAL A 447 -2.55 -20.48 -0.43
C VAL A 447 -2.37 -21.99 -0.42
N GLY A 448 -1.17 -22.45 -0.10
CA GLY A 448 -0.85 -23.89 -0.06
C GLY A 448 -1.08 -24.63 -1.39
N GLY A 449 -0.90 -23.95 -2.52
CA GLY A 449 -1.12 -24.50 -3.85
C GLY A 449 -2.54 -24.31 -4.39
N ASN A 450 -3.50 -23.86 -3.58
CA ASN A 450 -4.91 -23.70 -3.96
C ASN A 450 -5.26 -22.25 -4.27
N ILE A 451 -6.12 -22.01 -5.26
CA ILE A 451 -6.68 -20.69 -5.55
C ILE A 451 -7.74 -20.32 -4.49
N VAL A 452 -7.60 -19.14 -3.92
CA VAL A 452 -8.51 -18.58 -2.94
C VAL A 452 -9.05 -17.22 -3.39
N LEU A 453 -10.27 -16.89 -2.95
CA LEU A 453 -10.74 -15.53 -2.89
C LEU A 453 -10.09 -14.87 -1.68
N ARG A 454 -9.43 -13.73 -1.90
CA ARG A 454 -8.79 -12.97 -0.83
C ARG A 454 -9.55 -11.66 -0.62
N MET A 455 -10.33 -11.62 0.43
CA MET A 455 -10.99 -10.40 0.90
C MET A 455 -10.06 -9.68 1.89
N VAL A 456 -9.98 -8.34 1.82
CA VAL A 456 -9.21 -7.50 2.75
C VAL A 456 -10.02 -6.29 3.20
N PHE A 457 -9.91 -5.92 4.48
CA PHE A 457 -10.63 -4.80 5.06
C PHE A 457 -9.74 -3.57 5.15
N ALA A 458 -9.51 -2.93 3.99
CA ALA A 458 -8.77 -1.67 3.88
C ALA A 458 -9.69 -0.48 3.57
N ASN A 459 -10.84 -0.74 2.93
CA ASN A 459 -11.80 0.29 2.56
C ASN A 459 -12.69 0.63 3.77
N PRO A 460 -12.68 1.88 4.28
CA PRO A 460 -13.49 2.27 5.43
C PRO A 460 -15.00 2.26 5.19
N ASN A 461 -15.44 2.15 3.93
CA ASN A 461 -16.86 2.14 3.55
C ASN A 461 -17.47 0.73 3.47
N ILE A 462 -16.70 -0.32 3.74
CA ILE A 462 -17.23 -1.68 3.87
C ILE A 462 -18.25 -1.72 5.01
N THR A 463 -19.36 -2.42 4.78
CA THR A 463 -20.44 -2.59 5.76
C THR A 463 -20.76 -4.07 5.92
N GLN A 464 -21.35 -4.45 7.05
CA GLN A 464 -21.79 -5.82 7.29
C GLN A 464 -22.75 -6.30 6.19
N ALA A 465 -23.72 -5.46 5.81
CA ALA A 465 -24.65 -5.76 4.72
C ALA A 465 -23.96 -5.99 3.36
N SER A 466 -22.81 -5.34 3.11
CA SER A 466 -22.04 -5.61 1.89
C SER A 466 -21.31 -6.95 1.95
N LEU A 467 -20.92 -7.42 3.13
CA LEU A 467 -20.30 -8.74 3.34
C LEU A 467 -21.33 -9.85 3.16
N ASP A 468 -22.52 -9.70 3.72
CA ASP A 468 -23.61 -10.66 3.58
C ASP A 468 -23.97 -10.86 2.09
N ARG A 469 -24.16 -9.76 1.34
CA ARG A 469 -24.39 -9.81 -0.12
C ARG A 469 -23.20 -10.41 -0.89
N PHE A 470 -21.95 -10.15 -0.45
CA PHE A 470 -20.77 -10.70 -1.09
C PHE A 470 -20.76 -12.24 -1.00
N ILE A 471 -20.97 -12.79 0.19
CA ILE A 471 -21.04 -14.24 0.42
C ILE A 471 -22.19 -14.87 -0.37
N GLU A 472 -23.37 -14.25 -0.36
CA GLU A 472 -24.51 -14.72 -1.16
C GLU A 472 -24.15 -14.81 -2.65
N ARG A 473 -23.49 -13.78 -3.22
CA ARG A 473 -23.07 -13.79 -4.64
C ARG A 473 -22.02 -14.85 -4.93
N VAL A 474 -21.06 -15.07 -4.02
CA VAL A 474 -20.05 -16.12 -4.15
C VAL A 474 -20.71 -17.50 -4.23
N ILE A 475 -21.69 -17.78 -3.35
CA ILE A 475 -22.42 -19.05 -3.30
C ILE A 475 -23.24 -19.24 -4.59
N VAL A 476 -24.02 -18.24 -5.01
CA VAL A 476 -24.82 -18.30 -6.24
C VAL A 476 -23.96 -18.63 -7.44
N HIS A 477 -22.84 -17.93 -7.63
CA HIS A 477 -21.93 -18.22 -8.74
C HIS A 477 -21.27 -19.59 -8.63
N GLY A 478 -20.85 -19.99 -7.44
CA GLY A 478 -20.29 -21.33 -7.20
C GLY A 478 -21.25 -22.44 -7.59
N ASP A 479 -22.51 -22.33 -7.18
CA ASP A 479 -23.58 -23.29 -7.50
C ASP A 479 -23.91 -23.31 -9.00
N GLU A 480 -23.96 -22.15 -9.65
CA GLU A 480 -24.19 -22.06 -11.11
C GLU A 480 -23.06 -22.74 -11.90
N ILE A 481 -21.81 -22.43 -11.56
CA ILE A 481 -20.64 -23.00 -12.23
C ILE A 481 -20.58 -24.51 -12.02
N SER A 482 -20.84 -24.99 -10.80
CA SER A 482 -20.86 -26.42 -10.49
C SER A 482 -21.93 -27.19 -11.27
N LYS A 483 -23.02 -26.53 -11.66
CA LYS A 483 -24.09 -27.08 -12.50
C LYS A 483 -23.83 -26.88 -14.01
N GLY A 484 -22.70 -26.31 -14.41
CA GLY A 484 -22.38 -25.99 -15.81
C GLY A 484 -23.23 -24.88 -16.42
N LEU A 485 -23.85 -24.02 -15.59
CA LEU A 485 -24.70 -22.95 -16.06
C LEU A 485 -23.87 -21.74 -16.51
N PRO A 486 -24.23 -21.10 -17.63
CA PRO A 486 -23.55 -19.87 -18.08
C PRO A 486 -23.80 -18.72 -17.08
N PRO A 487 -22.96 -17.65 -17.12
CA PRO A 487 -23.24 -16.45 -16.34
C PRO A 487 -24.61 -15.85 -16.72
N ALA A 488 -25.29 -15.26 -15.75
CA ALA A 488 -26.52 -14.53 -16.00
C ALA A 488 -26.24 -13.34 -16.98
N PRO A 489 -27.18 -13.01 -17.88
CA PRO A 489 -27.00 -12.02 -18.93
C PRO A 489 -26.73 -10.57 -18.44
#